data_2184bbb52e31c806e347418542ef0a0d
#
_entry.id   2184bbb52e31c806e347418542ef0a0d
#
_cell.length_a   1.000
_cell.length_b   1.000
_cell.length_c   1.000
_cell.angle_alpha   90.00
_cell.angle_beta   90.00
_cell.angle_gamma   90.00
#
_symmetry.space_group_name_H-M   'P 1'
#
loop_
_entity.id
_entity.type
_entity.pdbx_description
1 polymer ?
#
loop_
_entity_poly.entity_id
_entity_poly.type
_entity_poly.pdbx_seq_one_letter_code
_entity_poly.pdbx_strand_id
1 'polypeptide(L)'
;EAPIFVFREFMRHRIASYNEESGRYRQMRPIFYVPGPERKLVQKGKPGAYDFYEGSPEQHDIVTKAYKAQCESAYAAYLEMLEAGVAREVARGVLPLTLFSSMYVTVNARSMMNFLSLRTKREGSHFPSFPQREIEMVAEKIEEFFAEAMPLTYEAFNAGGRVAP
;
A
#
# COMPACT_ATOMS: atom_id res chain seq x y z
N GLU A 1 -1.58 -4.88 -8.10
CA GLU A 1 -0.26 -5.10 -7.51
C GLU A 1 0.12 -3.92 -6.63
N ALA A 2 0.76 -4.18 -5.48
CA ALA A 2 1.29 -3.17 -4.58
C ALA A 2 2.37 -3.80 -3.67
N PRO A 3 3.19 -3.00 -2.97
CA PRO A 3 4.10 -3.52 -1.96
C PRO A 3 3.35 -4.22 -0.81
N ILE A 4 3.93 -5.26 -0.24
CA ILE A 4 3.30 -6.05 0.85
C ILE A 4 2.92 -5.18 2.05
N PHE A 5 3.68 -4.13 2.39
CA PHE A 5 3.30 -3.24 3.49
C PHE A 5 1.98 -2.52 3.24
N VAL A 6 1.63 -2.21 1.98
CA VAL A 6 0.33 -1.62 1.59
C VAL A 6 -0.80 -2.63 1.83
N PHE A 7 -0.58 -3.91 1.51
CA PHE A 7 -1.57 -4.96 1.76
C PHE A 7 -1.87 -5.13 3.25
N ARG A 8 -0.88 -4.96 4.12
CA ARG A 8 -1.08 -5.03 5.57
C ARG A 8 -2.02 -3.92 6.07
N GLU A 9 -1.97 -2.74 5.47
CA GLU A 9 -2.94 -1.68 5.75
C GLU A 9 -4.30 -1.95 5.13
N PHE A 10 -4.34 -2.50 3.91
CA PHE A 10 -5.57 -2.87 3.24
C PHE A 10 -6.35 -3.91 4.07
N MET A 11 -5.67 -4.92 4.60
CA MET A 11 -6.25 -5.98 5.44
C MET A 11 -6.77 -5.50 6.80
N ARG A 12 -6.56 -4.24 7.20
CA ARG A 12 -7.23 -3.64 8.35
C ARG A 12 -8.73 -3.42 8.09
N HIS A 13 -9.18 -3.45 6.85
CA HIS A 13 -10.57 -3.39 6.43
C HIS A 13 -11.16 -4.81 6.41
N ARG A 14 -11.62 -5.28 7.58
CA ARG A 14 -11.89 -6.71 7.85
C ARG A 14 -13.14 -7.27 7.17
N ILE A 15 -14.07 -6.42 6.70
CA ILE A 15 -15.27 -6.86 5.99
C ILE A 15 -14.94 -6.96 4.49
N ALA A 16 -14.07 -7.89 4.17
CA ALA A 16 -13.61 -8.20 2.83
C ALA A 16 -13.00 -9.60 2.82
N SER A 17 -12.82 -10.17 1.62
CA SER A 17 -12.05 -11.38 1.39
C SER A 17 -10.79 -11.05 0.61
N TYR A 18 -9.67 -11.63 1.02
CA TYR A 18 -8.36 -11.37 0.46
C TYR A 18 -7.71 -12.66 -0.03
N ASN A 19 -7.12 -12.62 -1.22
CA ASN A 19 -6.34 -13.71 -1.77
C ASN A 19 -5.07 -13.12 -2.38
N GLU A 20 -3.95 -13.30 -1.68
CA GLU A 20 -2.64 -12.78 -2.07
C GLU A 20 -1.83 -13.86 -2.79
N GLU A 21 -1.01 -13.45 -3.77
CA GLU A 21 -0.04 -14.32 -4.43
C GLU A 21 0.86 -15.01 -3.41
N SER A 22 0.97 -16.34 -3.53
CA SER A 22 1.70 -17.11 -2.53
C SER A 22 3.14 -17.37 -2.94
N GLY A 23 4.07 -16.78 -2.20
CA GLY A 23 5.50 -17.09 -2.30
C GLY A 23 5.89 -18.50 -1.81
N ARG A 24 4.91 -19.34 -1.38
CA ARG A 24 5.13 -20.77 -1.13
C ARG A 24 5.14 -21.59 -2.42
N TYR A 25 4.37 -21.14 -3.43
CA TYR A 25 4.18 -21.88 -4.68
C TYR A 25 4.97 -21.31 -5.84
N ARG A 26 5.34 -20.04 -5.77
CA ARG A 26 6.09 -19.35 -6.82
C ARG A 26 7.36 -18.72 -6.27
N GLN A 27 8.36 -18.60 -7.13
CA GLN A 27 9.48 -17.70 -6.88
C GLN A 27 8.98 -16.26 -7.02
N MET A 28 9.25 -15.45 -6.00
CA MET A 28 8.87 -14.03 -6.00
C MET A 28 9.72 -13.25 -7.01
N ARG A 29 9.11 -12.28 -7.69
CA ARG A 29 9.79 -11.41 -8.65
C ARG A 29 10.59 -10.32 -7.93
N PRO A 30 11.78 -9.91 -8.44
CA PRO A 30 12.59 -8.86 -7.81
C PRO A 30 12.04 -7.44 -8.10
N ILE A 31 10.78 -7.20 -7.78
CA ILE A 31 10.13 -5.90 -7.95
C ILE A 31 9.90 -5.32 -6.57
N PHE A 32 10.56 -4.20 -6.27
CA PHE A 32 10.54 -3.57 -4.96
C PHE A 32 10.11 -2.11 -5.05
N TYR A 33 9.38 -1.66 -4.05
CA TYR A 33 9.08 -0.25 -3.87
C TYR A 33 10.32 0.49 -3.36
N VAL A 34 10.65 1.56 -4.05
CA VAL A 34 11.61 2.57 -3.60
C VAL A 34 10.89 3.91 -3.66
N PRO A 35 10.88 4.73 -2.60
CA PRO A 35 10.26 6.05 -2.64
C PRO A 35 10.82 6.90 -3.78
N GLY A 36 9.93 7.43 -4.63
CA GLY A 36 10.30 8.33 -5.72
C GLY A 36 10.65 9.75 -5.22
N PRO A 37 11.18 10.59 -6.10
CA PRO A 37 11.59 11.96 -5.74
C PRO A 37 10.41 12.82 -5.26
N GLU A 38 9.19 12.52 -5.67
CA GLU A 38 7.96 13.20 -5.26
C GLU A 38 7.46 12.76 -3.87
N ARG A 39 8.06 11.71 -3.27
CA ARG A 39 7.66 11.24 -1.95
C ARG A 39 8.19 12.17 -0.86
N LYS A 40 7.30 12.86 -0.17
CA LYS A 40 7.64 13.68 0.98
C LYS A 40 8.23 12.83 2.11
N LEU A 41 9.44 13.14 2.54
CA LEU A 41 10.20 12.32 3.47
C LEU A 41 10.18 12.83 4.91
N VAL A 42 9.89 14.13 5.12
CA VAL A 42 9.97 14.75 6.44
C VAL A 42 8.58 14.82 7.07
N GLN A 43 8.46 14.27 8.27
CA GLN A 43 7.21 14.20 9.03
C GLN A 43 7.25 15.16 10.20
N LYS A 44 6.20 15.97 10.38
CA LYS A 44 5.99 16.84 11.54
C LYS A 44 4.57 16.70 12.06
N GLY A 45 4.35 16.97 13.34
CA GLY A 45 3.02 16.93 13.96
C GLY A 45 2.88 15.84 15.02
N LYS A 46 1.65 15.38 15.26
CA LYS A 46 1.29 14.39 16.29
C LYS A 46 0.73 13.12 15.64
N PRO A 47 0.75 11.97 16.33
CA PRO A 47 0.08 10.75 15.86
C PRO A 47 -1.37 11.02 15.43
N GLY A 48 -1.72 10.60 14.20
CA GLY A 48 -3.05 10.82 13.61
C GLY A 48 -3.27 12.19 12.97
N ALA A 49 -2.28 13.09 13.02
CA ALA A 49 -2.34 14.42 12.39
C ALA A 49 -0.92 14.86 11.99
N TYR A 50 -0.29 14.07 11.13
CA TYR A 50 1.02 14.39 10.57
C TYR A 50 0.91 15.17 9.28
N ASP A 51 1.76 16.19 9.15
CA ASP A 51 2.05 16.83 7.88
C ASP A 51 3.38 16.32 7.34
N PHE A 52 3.44 16.13 6.02
CA PHE A 52 4.62 15.66 5.31
C PHE A 52 5.18 16.77 4.43
N TYR A 53 6.49 16.91 4.45
CA TYR A 53 7.24 17.93 3.71
C TYR A 53 8.29 17.27 2.82
N GLU A 54 8.74 18.02 1.83
CA GLU A 54 9.82 17.60 0.95
C GLU A 54 11.09 17.26 1.74
N GLY A 55 11.79 16.23 1.31
CA GLY A 55 13.11 15.90 1.81
C GLY A 55 14.19 16.71 1.10
N SER A 56 15.37 16.87 1.73
CA SER A 56 16.53 17.40 1.04
C SER A 56 17.06 16.37 0.00
N PRO A 57 17.86 16.82 -0.99
CA PRO A 57 18.51 15.89 -1.93
C PRO A 57 19.33 14.79 -1.23
N GLU A 58 20.00 15.14 -0.11
CA GLU A 58 20.78 14.20 0.68
C GLU A 58 19.87 13.16 1.36
N GLN A 59 18.71 13.57 1.86
CA GLN A 59 17.72 12.64 2.45
C GLN A 59 17.18 11.68 1.40
N HIS A 60 16.87 12.16 0.20
CA HIS A 60 16.44 11.31 -0.92
C HIS A 60 17.52 10.32 -1.34
N ASP A 61 18.78 10.76 -1.39
CA ASP A 61 19.92 9.89 -1.71
C ASP A 61 20.11 8.79 -0.66
N ILE A 62 20.06 9.14 0.63
CA ILE A 62 20.15 8.18 1.74
C ILE A 62 19.03 7.13 1.64
N VAL A 63 17.78 7.58 1.47
CA VAL A 63 16.62 6.69 1.36
C VAL A 63 16.78 5.76 0.17
N THR A 64 17.08 6.30 -1.01
CA THR A 64 17.21 5.52 -2.24
C THR A 64 18.31 4.48 -2.13
N LYS A 65 19.49 4.83 -1.63
CA LYS A 65 20.61 3.91 -1.43
C LYS A 65 20.27 2.81 -0.41
N ALA A 66 19.68 3.17 0.72
CA ALA A 66 19.31 2.21 1.76
C ALA A 66 18.28 1.20 1.26
N TYR A 67 17.21 1.65 0.57
CA TYR A 67 16.19 0.77 0.01
C TYR A 67 16.78 -0.18 -1.03
N LYS A 68 17.55 0.33 -2.00
CA LYS A 68 18.16 -0.51 -3.07
C LYS A 68 19.10 -1.55 -2.48
N ALA A 69 20.04 -1.15 -1.64
CA ALA A 69 21.02 -2.06 -1.05
C ALA A 69 20.34 -3.18 -0.23
N GLN A 70 19.33 -2.83 0.57
CA GLN A 70 18.57 -3.81 1.37
C GLN A 70 17.79 -4.78 0.47
N CYS A 71 17.12 -4.30 -0.57
CA CYS A 71 16.34 -5.13 -1.47
C CYS A 71 17.24 -6.08 -2.27
N GLU A 72 18.35 -5.60 -2.79
CA GLU A 72 19.31 -6.40 -3.54
C GLU A 72 19.93 -7.50 -2.67
N SER A 73 20.38 -7.15 -1.46
CA SER A 73 20.94 -8.11 -0.51
C SER A 73 19.93 -9.18 -0.09
N ALA A 74 18.70 -8.78 0.23
CA ALA A 74 17.66 -9.71 0.64
C ALA A 74 17.25 -10.65 -0.50
N TYR A 75 17.18 -10.15 -1.74
CA TYR A 75 16.85 -10.99 -2.88
C TYR A 75 17.97 -11.96 -3.26
N ALA A 76 19.23 -11.54 -3.15
CA ALA A 76 20.38 -12.42 -3.33
C ALA A 76 20.35 -13.57 -2.32
N ALA A 77 20.15 -13.28 -1.03
CA ALA A 77 20.03 -14.30 0.00
C ALA A 77 18.84 -15.26 -0.23
N TYR A 78 17.70 -14.73 -0.72
CA TYR A 78 16.56 -15.53 -1.11
C TYR A 78 16.89 -16.52 -2.22
N LEU A 79 17.57 -16.08 -3.28
CA LEU A 79 17.98 -16.94 -4.40
C LEU A 79 19.00 -17.99 -3.97
N GLU A 80 19.99 -17.61 -3.17
CA GLU A 80 20.99 -18.54 -2.62
C GLU A 80 20.32 -19.69 -1.84
N MET A 81 19.34 -19.36 -1.00
CA MET A 81 18.57 -20.39 -0.28
C MET A 81 17.79 -21.31 -1.22
N LEU A 82 17.18 -20.77 -2.28
CA LEU A 82 16.47 -21.60 -3.26
C LEU A 82 17.41 -22.53 -4.02
N GLU A 83 18.58 -22.05 -4.42
CA GLU A 83 19.62 -22.83 -5.09
C GLU A 83 20.16 -23.95 -4.18
N ALA A 84 20.27 -23.68 -2.88
CA ALA A 84 20.62 -24.67 -1.86
C ALA A 84 19.51 -25.68 -1.56
N GLY A 85 18.33 -25.59 -2.22
CA GLY A 85 17.22 -26.51 -2.02
C GLY A 85 16.32 -26.18 -0.81
N VAL A 86 16.50 -25.01 -0.19
CA VAL A 86 15.62 -24.57 0.91
C VAL A 86 14.21 -24.34 0.40
N ALA A 87 13.21 -24.79 1.16
CA ALA A 87 11.81 -24.62 0.82
C ALA A 87 11.44 -23.14 0.65
N ARG A 88 10.64 -22.82 -0.39
CA ARG A 88 10.21 -21.43 -0.69
C ARG A 88 9.56 -20.74 0.51
N GLU A 89 8.78 -21.48 1.30
CA GLU A 89 8.10 -20.94 2.48
C GLU A 89 9.07 -20.48 3.59
N VAL A 90 10.28 -21.03 3.62
CA VAL A 90 11.36 -20.61 4.52
C VAL A 90 12.14 -19.46 3.87
N ALA A 91 12.61 -19.66 2.64
CA ALA A 91 13.46 -18.71 1.90
C ALA A 91 12.80 -17.33 1.77
N ARG A 92 11.48 -17.26 1.49
CA ARG A 92 10.77 -15.98 1.36
C ARG A 92 10.76 -15.11 2.63
N GLY A 93 11.09 -15.69 3.79
CA GLY A 93 11.09 -14.97 5.06
C GLY A 93 12.11 -13.83 5.16
N VAL A 94 13.14 -13.81 4.29
CA VAL A 94 14.15 -12.73 4.24
C VAL A 94 13.73 -11.57 3.34
N LEU A 95 12.68 -11.74 2.52
CA LEU A 95 12.25 -10.71 1.59
C LEU A 95 11.61 -9.52 2.33
N PRO A 96 11.97 -8.28 1.99
CA PRO A 96 11.45 -7.11 2.66
C PRO A 96 9.98 -6.84 2.30
N LEU A 97 9.27 -6.15 3.19
CA LEU A 97 7.87 -5.76 2.97
C LEU A 97 7.66 -4.79 1.79
N THR A 98 8.74 -4.23 1.26
CA THR A 98 8.75 -3.40 0.05
C THR A 98 8.61 -4.20 -1.24
N LEU A 99 8.72 -5.54 -1.16
CA LEU A 99 8.47 -6.43 -2.28
C LEU A 99 7.05 -6.24 -2.80
N PHE A 100 6.89 -6.12 -4.12
CA PHE A 100 5.56 -6.12 -4.75
C PHE A 100 4.99 -7.52 -4.79
N SER A 101 3.70 -7.61 -4.52
CA SER A 101 2.88 -8.80 -4.67
C SER A 101 1.57 -8.43 -5.35
N SER A 102 0.76 -9.42 -5.70
CA SER A 102 -0.60 -9.20 -6.20
C SER A 102 -1.62 -9.73 -5.20
N MET A 103 -2.74 -9.03 -5.09
CA MET A 103 -3.81 -9.41 -4.19
C MET A 103 -5.17 -9.22 -4.88
N TYR A 104 -6.00 -10.24 -4.79
CA TYR A 104 -7.40 -10.16 -5.14
C TYR A 104 -8.21 -9.77 -3.90
N VAL A 105 -9.06 -8.76 -4.03
CA VAL A 105 -9.92 -8.28 -2.94
C VAL A 105 -11.36 -8.32 -3.37
N THR A 106 -12.22 -9.01 -2.60
CA THR A 106 -13.66 -8.99 -2.78
C THR A 106 -14.29 -8.25 -1.61
N VAL A 107 -15.08 -7.22 -1.91
CA VAL A 107 -15.66 -6.32 -0.91
C VAL A 107 -17.02 -5.81 -1.41
N ASN A 108 -17.98 -5.60 -0.52
CA ASN A 108 -19.23 -4.95 -0.88
C ASN A 108 -19.09 -3.42 -0.94
N ALA A 109 -20.04 -2.75 -1.60
CA ALA A 109 -19.98 -1.29 -1.82
C ALA A 109 -19.89 -0.48 -0.51
N ARG A 110 -20.62 -0.87 0.54
CA ARG A 110 -20.55 -0.21 1.85
C ARG A 110 -19.14 -0.26 2.45
N SER A 111 -18.53 -1.43 2.43
CA SER A 111 -17.17 -1.62 2.95
C SER A 111 -16.13 -0.92 2.06
N MET A 112 -16.37 -0.80 0.75
CA MET A 112 -15.55 0.00 -0.16
C MET A 112 -15.64 1.49 0.18
N MET A 113 -16.82 2.04 0.39
CA MET A 113 -16.98 3.43 0.85
C MET A 113 -16.27 3.68 2.18
N ASN A 114 -16.32 2.72 3.11
CA ASN A 114 -15.61 2.80 4.39
C ASN A 114 -14.07 2.78 4.20
N PHE A 115 -13.58 1.99 3.24
CA PHE A 115 -12.17 2.00 2.85
C PHE A 115 -11.77 3.35 2.26
N LEU A 116 -12.53 3.87 1.31
CA LEU A 116 -12.27 5.14 0.64
C LEU A 116 -12.31 6.32 1.63
N SER A 117 -13.24 6.34 2.58
CA SER A 117 -13.32 7.39 3.61
C SER A 117 -12.06 7.48 4.48
N LEU A 118 -11.38 6.35 4.71
CA LEU A 118 -10.19 6.26 5.58
C LEU A 118 -8.87 6.31 4.80
N ARG A 119 -8.88 6.01 3.50
CA ARG A 119 -7.66 5.85 2.70
C ARG A 119 -7.52 6.86 1.56
N THR A 120 -8.45 7.79 1.43
CA THR A 120 -8.28 8.97 0.58
C THR A 120 -8.48 10.24 1.41
N LYS A 121 -7.68 11.27 1.11
CA LYS A 121 -7.87 12.60 1.70
C LYS A 121 -8.68 13.45 0.73
N ARG A 122 -9.90 13.84 1.12
CA ARG A 122 -10.80 14.65 0.28
C ARG A 122 -11.40 15.80 1.09
N GLU A 123 -11.52 16.95 0.45
CA GLU A 123 -12.27 18.07 0.98
C GLU A 123 -13.75 17.68 1.14
N GLY A 124 -14.43 18.27 2.11
CA GLY A 124 -15.84 17.97 2.42
C GLY A 124 -16.07 16.66 3.16
N SER A 125 -15.03 15.89 3.50
CA SER A 125 -15.17 14.72 4.35
C SER A 125 -15.58 15.12 5.78
N HIS A 126 -16.64 14.50 6.29
CA HIS A 126 -17.12 14.74 7.65
C HIS A 126 -16.04 14.35 8.70
N PHE A 127 -15.32 13.25 8.44
CA PHE A 127 -14.17 12.82 9.24
C PHE A 127 -12.89 12.93 8.40
N PRO A 128 -11.99 13.89 8.70
CA PRO A 128 -10.71 13.99 8.00
C PRO A 128 -9.88 12.72 8.16
N SER A 129 -9.25 12.27 7.08
CA SER A 129 -8.35 11.13 7.07
C SER A 129 -6.90 11.54 6.79
N PHE A 130 -5.95 10.76 7.32
CA PHE A 130 -4.52 10.97 7.18
C PHE A 130 -3.84 9.67 6.72
N PRO A 131 -4.17 9.17 5.52
CA PRO A 131 -3.64 7.91 5.03
C PRO A 131 -2.13 8.01 4.74
N GLN A 132 -1.43 6.89 4.83
CA GLN A 132 -0.10 6.76 4.27
C GLN A 132 -0.19 6.92 2.74
N ARG A 133 0.76 7.65 2.14
CA ARG A 133 0.68 8.00 0.70
C ARG A 133 0.54 6.79 -0.21
N GLU A 134 1.23 5.70 0.09
CA GLU A 134 1.25 4.51 -0.77
C GLU A 134 -0.10 3.78 -0.82
N ILE A 135 -0.83 3.68 0.30
CA ILE A 135 -2.19 3.13 0.25
C ILE A 135 -3.19 4.14 -0.29
N GLU A 136 -2.96 5.44 -0.08
CA GLU A 136 -3.77 6.50 -0.68
C GLU A 136 -3.73 6.43 -2.21
N MET A 137 -2.54 6.25 -2.82
CA MET A 137 -2.41 6.09 -4.28
C MET A 137 -3.23 4.91 -4.81
N VAL A 138 -3.25 3.80 -4.09
CA VAL A 138 -4.08 2.64 -4.44
C VAL A 138 -5.57 2.97 -4.28
N ALA A 139 -5.93 3.64 -3.18
CA ALA A 139 -7.30 4.02 -2.90
C ALA A 139 -7.84 5.04 -3.91
N GLU A 140 -7.04 6.02 -4.34
CA GLU A 140 -7.38 6.97 -5.40
C GLU A 140 -7.74 6.25 -6.69
N LYS A 141 -6.94 5.24 -7.07
CA LYS A 141 -7.22 4.46 -8.28
C LYS A 141 -8.47 3.59 -8.15
N ILE A 142 -8.70 3.02 -6.99
CA ILE A 142 -9.94 2.27 -6.70
C ILE A 142 -11.15 3.21 -6.72
N GLU A 143 -11.00 4.43 -6.22
CA GLU A 143 -12.06 5.44 -6.20
C GLU A 143 -12.53 5.81 -7.61
N GLU A 144 -11.59 5.94 -8.58
CA GLU A 144 -11.93 6.15 -9.99
C GLU A 144 -12.82 5.03 -10.54
N PHE A 145 -12.43 3.76 -10.32
CA PHE A 145 -13.22 2.61 -10.75
C PHE A 145 -14.58 2.51 -10.02
N PHE A 146 -14.61 2.86 -8.72
CA PHE A 146 -15.86 2.85 -7.97
C PHE A 146 -16.83 3.92 -8.46
N ALA A 147 -16.33 5.11 -8.78
CA ALA A 147 -17.13 6.19 -9.36
C ALA A 147 -17.70 5.82 -10.74
N GLU A 148 -16.91 5.14 -11.58
CA GLU A 148 -17.36 4.66 -12.89
C GLU A 148 -18.41 3.55 -12.76
N ALA A 149 -18.16 2.57 -11.91
CA ALA A 149 -19.03 1.41 -11.75
C ALA A 149 -20.34 1.70 -10.99
N MET A 150 -20.32 2.67 -10.07
CA MET A 150 -21.44 2.99 -9.17
C MET A 150 -21.65 4.52 -9.03
N PRO A 151 -21.92 5.26 -10.13
CA PRO A 151 -21.91 6.72 -10.13
C PRO A 151 -22.88 7.35 -9.14
N LEU A 152 -24.13 6.86 -9.05
CA LEU A 152 -25.14 7.38 -8.13
C LEU A 152 -24.76 7.13 -6.66
N THR A 153 -24.19 5.95 -6.37
CA THR A 153 -23.71 5.61 -5.03
C THR A 153 -22.53 6.50 -4.64
N TYR A 154 -21.61 6.75 -5.58
CA TYR A 154 -20.46 7.61 -5.36
C TYR A 154 -20.87 9.07 -5.14
N GLU A 155 -21.83 9.58 -5.92
CA GLU A 155 -22.40 10.91 -5.72
C GLU A 155 -23.04 11.06 -4.33
N ALA A 156 -23.89 10.12 -3.93
CA ALA A 156 -24.53 10.11 -2.62
C ALA A 156 -23.52 10.00 -1.47
N PHE A 157 -22.47 9.20 -1.65
CA PHE A 157 -21.38 9.08 -0.67
C PHE A 157 -20.65 10.41 -0.46
N ASN A 158 -20.31 11.13 -1.52
CA ASN A 158 -19.67 12.44 -1.42
C ASN A 158 -20.61 13.50 -0.84
N ALA A 159 -21.88 13.55 -1.28
CA ALA A 159 -22.88 14.46 -0.74
C ALA A 159 -23.16 14.22 0.76
N GLY A 160 -23.04 12.98 1.22
CA GLY A 160 -23.14 12.57 2.63
C GLY A 160 -21.84 12.78 3.44
N GLY A 161 -20.89 13.60 2.95
CA GLY A 161 -19.65 13.88 3.67
C GLY A 161 -18.70 12.68 3.77
N ARG A 162 -18.81 11.74 2.85
CA ARG A 162 -17.98 10.52 2.74
C ARG A 162 -18.11 9.58 3.95
N VAL A 163 -19.29 9.53 4.54
CA VAL A 163 -19.64 8.58 5.59
C VAL A 163 -20.35 7.38 4.95
N ALA A 164 -19.83 6.18 5.17
CA ALA A 164 -20.47 4.95 4.69
C ALA A 164 -21.78 4.69 5.47
N PRO A 165 -22.87 4.29 4.81
CA PRO A 165 -24.17 4.04 5.43
C PRO A 165 -24.16 2.84 6.39
#